data_973ce28461c0115fe3344d31ed443ecf
#
_entry.id   973ce28461c0115fe3344d31ed443ecf
#
_cell.length_a   1.000
_cell.length_b   1.000
_cell.length_c   1.000
_cell.angle_alpha   90.00
_cell.angle_beta   90.00
_cell.angle_gamma   90.00
#
_symmetry.space_group_name_H-M   'P 1'
#
loop_
_entity.id
_entity.type
_entity.pdbx_description
1 polymer ?
#
loop_
_entity_poly.entity_id
_entity_poly.type
_entity_poly.pdbx_seq_one_letter_code
_entity_poly.pdbx_strand_id
1 'polypeptide(L)'
;MRQIINLFLLVAAAMSVNIALSANQTAQAQLIISEFRVRGPNGLNDEFIELYNNSGADHTVAGGGTGYAVAASNGVARCVIPNGTVIPNRGHYLCVNSIGYSLASYPAGNGTTATGDATYTTDIPDNAGIAIFNTSIAANFNLANRLDAVGSTSEANTLYKEGTGYPALVPFSINYSFYRDNCGNSGSITTFTPCAIDTPKDTNNNAADFIFVDTNGTSAGAGQRLGAPGPENLSSPIQRNASFKASLLDPCVVSSSPPNRVRDLTSNPPNNSTFGTIDIRRTFTNFTGGNVTRLRFRVIDLTTFPAPSGIADLRPLTSTAVVVTVDRPPCGTGTSNITVQGTTLEQPPSQPNGGGYNSSLSAGVVTLATPIANGASVDIRFFAGIQQTGSFKFILNVEALP
;
A
#
# COMPACT_ATOMS: atom_id res chain seq x y z
N MET A 1 12.64 14.22 -59.04
CA MET A 1 12.21 15.33 -58.14
C MET A 1 10.85 15.11 -57.47
N ARG A 2 9.81 14.56 -58.14
CA ARG A 2 8.48 14.30 -57.51
C ARG A 2 8.47 13.22 -56.42
N GLN A 3 9.33 12.22 -56.47
CA GLN A 3 9.38 11.16 -55.45
C GLN A 3 10.06 11.56 -54.14
N ILE A 4 10.99 12.51 -54.18
CA ILE A 4 11.68 12.98 -52.96
C ILE A 4 10.79 13.90 -52.14
N ILE A 5 9.88 14.66 -52.78
CA ILE A 5 8.96 15.57 -52.08
C ILE A 5 7.89 14.79 -51.30
N ASN A 6 7.41 13.64 -51.85
CA ASN A 6 6.45 12.79 -51.16
C ASN A 6 7.05 12.08 -49.94
N LEU A 7 8.34 11.77 -49.95
CA LEU A 7 9.02 11.15 -48.84
C LEU A 7 9.21 12.10 -47.63
N PHE A 8 9.54 13.38 -47.95
CA PHE A 8 9.66 14.41 -46.91
C PHE A 8 8.31 14.77 -46.26
N LEU A 9 7.22 14.79 -47.00
CA LEU A 9 5.86 15.01 -46.47
C LEU A 9 5.38 13.86 -45.59
N LEU A 10 5.74 12.62 -45.91
CA LEU A 10 5.39 11.44 -45.05
C LEU A 10 6.20 11.41 -43.76
N VAL A 11 7.47 11.81 -43.80
CA VAL A 11 8.32 11.87 -42.58
C VAL A 11 7.89 13.03 -41.69
N ALA A 12 7.48 14.16 -42.21
CA ALA A 12 6.96 15.28 -41.42
C ALA A 12 5.60 14.97 -40.80
N ALA A 13 4.73 14.23 -41.51
CA ALA A 13 3.44 13.77 -40.93
C ALA A 13 3.62 12.69 -39.87
N ALA A 14 4.59 11.77 -40.00
CA ALA A 14 4.93 10.79 -38.99
C ALA A 14 5.55 11.41 -37.74
N MET A 15 6.38 12.43 -37.85
CA MET A 15 6.91 13.15 -36.70
C MET A 15 5.87 14.02 -35.97
N SER A 16 4.92 14.62 -36.69
CA SER A 16 3.84 15.39 -36.05
C SER A 16 2.83 14.52 -35.32
N VAL A 17 2.59 13.29 -35.76
CA VAL A 17 1.71 12.32 -35.06
C VAL A 17 2.38 11.79 -33.79
N ASN A 18 3.71 11.58 -33.78
CA ASN A 18 4.40 11.14 -32.56
C ASN A 18 4.52 12.24 -31.49
N ILE A 19 4.52 13.52 -31.87
CA ILE A 19 4.54 14.66 -30.92
C ILE A 19 3.12 14.87 -30.32
N ALA A 20 2.06 14.56 -31.05
CA ALA A 20 0.69 14.69 -30.56
C ALA A 20 0.26 13.53 -29.61
N LEU A 21 0.90 12.37 -29.69
CA LEU A 21 0.61 11.23 -28.82
C LEU A 21 1.34 11.29 -27.46
N SER A 22 2.35 12.14 -27.31
CA SER A 22 3.03 12.36 -26.05
C SER A 22 2.47 13.49 -25.17
N ALA A 23 1.45 14.21 -25.66
CA ALA A 23 0.89 15.38 -24.98
C ALA A 23 -0.35 15.12 -24.12
N ASN A 24 -0.78 13.84 -23.98
CA ASN A 24 -1.96 13.48 -23.18
C ASN A 24 -1.63 12.56 -21.98
N GLN A 25 -0.43 12.65 -21.44
CA GLN A 25 -0.27 12.24 -20.05
C GLN A 25 -0.76 13.43 -19.20
N THR A 26 -1.96 13.31 -18.66
CA THR A 26 -2.38 14.16 -17.53
C THR A 26 -1.25 14.10 -16.51
N ALA A 27 -0.70 15.29 -16.15
CA ALA A 27 0.31 15.34 -15.10
C ALA A 27 -0.28 14.65 -13.86
N GLN A 28 0.28 13.52 -13.47
CA GLN A 28 -0.12 12.84 -12.24
C GLN A 28 0.04 13.81 -11.08
N ALA A 29 -0.93 13.83 -10.17
CA ALA A 29 -0.84 14.67 -8.98
C ALA A 29 0.44 14.33 -8.21
N GLN A 30 1.18 15.35 -7.79
CA GLN A 30 2.47 15.18 -7.10
C GLN A 30 2.27 14.59 -5.70
N LEU A 31 1.21 15.02 -4.99
CA LEU A 31 0.77 14.45 -3.72
C LEU A 31 -0.67 14.00 -3.87
N ILE A 32 -0.93 12.77 -3.47
CA ILE A 32 -2.25 12.14 -3.51
C ILE A 32 -2.65 11.63 -2.13
N ILE A 33 -3.95 11.52 -1.88
CA ILE A 33 -4.49 10.86 -0.69
C ILE A 33 -4.42 9.36 -0.94
N SER A 34 -3.60 8.66 -0.17
CA SER A 34 -3.32 7.22 -0.34
C SER A 34 -4.21 6.35 0.54
N GLU A 35 -4.51 6.81 1.74
CA GLU A 35 -5.38 6.10 2.68
C GLU A 35 -6.11 7.08 3.59
N PHE A 36 -7.34 6.77 3.97
CA PHE A 36 -8.08 7.59 4.93
C PHE A 36 -9.17 6.80 5.65
N ARG A 37 -9.57 7.34 6.79
CA ARG A 37 -10.70 6.88 7.60
C ARG A 37 -11.35 8.09 8.26
N VAL A 38 -12.68 8.14 8.25
CA VAL A 38 -13.49 9.23 8.83
C VAL A 38 -14.24 8.82 10.10
N ARG A 39 -14.07 7.59 10.55
CA ARG A 39 -14.62 7.03 11.79
C ARG A 39 -13.90 5.70 12.08
N GLY A 40 -13.73 5.35 13.34
CA GLY A 40 -13.12 4.08 13.72
C GLY A 40 -13.66 3.56 15.05
N PRO A 41 -13.00 2.59 15.69
CA PRO A 41 -13.45 1.99 16.95
C PRO A 41 -13.65 2.97 18.09
N ASN A 42 -12.89 4.07 18.12
CA ASN A 42 -13.04 5.14 19.13
C ASN A 42 -14.10 6.18 18.75
N GLY A 43 -14.93 5.91 17.72
CA GLY A 43 -16.03 6.78 17.31
C GLY A 43 -15.66 7.81 16.26
N LEU A 44 -16.39 8.91 16.21
CA LEU A 44 -16.36 9.91 15.14
C LEU A 44 -15.00 10.62 14.98
N ASN A 45 -14.22 10.74 16.02
CA ASN A 45 -12.88 11.37 15.95
C ASN A 45 -11.74 10.36 15.71
N ASP A 46 -12.04 9.09 15.46
CA ASP A 46 -11.03 8.10 15.14
C ASP A 46 -10.71 8.14 13.64
N GLU A 47 -10.04 9.21 13.24
CA GLU A 47 -9.83 9.64 11.87
C GLU A 47 -8.36 9.80 11.53
N PHE A 48 -8.03 9.51 10.28
CA PHE A 48 -6.75 9.88 9.69
C PHE A 48 -6.86 10.13 8.19
N ILE A 49 -5.90 10.87 7.66
CA ILE A 49 -5.69 11.10 6.22
C ILE A 49 -4.20 10.92 5.97
N GLU A 50 -3.86 9.97 5.12
CA GLU A 50 -2.51 9.73 4.67
C GLU A 50 -2.30 10.31 3.27
N LEU A 51 -1.20 10.99 3.08
CA LEU A 51 -0.76 11.51 1.79
C LEU A 51 0.47 10.75 1.33
N TYR A 52 0.55 10.52 0.03
CA TYR A 52 1.65 9.81 -0.63
C TYR A 52 2.33 10.72 -1.65
N ASN A 53 3.66 10.71 -1.65
CA ASN A 53 4.43 11.40 -2.67
C ASN A 53 4.56 10.55 -3.94
N ASN A 54 3.77 10.91 -4.95
CA ASN A 54 3.70 10.26 -6.26
C ASN A 54 4.55 10.97 -7.34
N SER A 55 5.40 11.93 -6.95
CA SER A 55 6.13 12.77 -7.91
C SER A 55 7.33 12.09 -8.58
N GLY A 56 7.78 10.94 -8.06
CA GLY A 56 8.98 10.25 -8.54
C GLY A 56 10.30 10.80 -7.97
N ALA A 57 10.26 11.87 -7.17
CA ALA A 57 11.40 12.49 -6.49
C ALA A 57 10.97 12.98 -5.09
N ASP A 58 11.91 13.38 -4.25
CA ASP A 58 11.59 14.06 -3.00
C ASP A 58 10.80 15.33 -3.29
N HIS A 59 9.69 15.52 -2.57
CA HIS A 59 8.81 16.66 -2.73
C HIS A 59 8.96 17.63 -1.57
N THR A 60 9.42 18.84 -1.85
CA THR A 60 9.45 19.92 -0.87
C THR A 60 8.18 20.75 -0.97
N VAL A 61 7.41 20.82 0.11
CA VAL A 61 6.19 21.64 0.16
C VAL A 61 6.52 23.10 0.00
N ALA A 62 5.88 23.73 -0.99
CA ALA A 62 6.03 25.16 -1.31
C ALA A 62 4.67 25.71 -1.78
N GLY A 63 3.81 26.03 -0.84
CA GLY A 63 2.43 26.44 -1.09
C GLY A 63 2.12 27.88 -0.75
N GLY A 64 0.92 28.31 -1.15
CA GLY A 64 0.37 29.60 -0.72
C GLY A 64 0.09 29.64 0.79
N GLY A 65 0.32 30.76 1.40
CA GLY A 65 0.21 30.91 2.87
C GLY A 65 1.33 30.17 3.61
N THR A 66 0.98 29.33 4.56
CA THR A 66 1.95 28.61 5.41
C THR A 66 2.29 27.20 4.92
N GLY A 67 1.69 26.75 3.82
CA GLY A 67 1.93 25.42 3.26
C GLY A 67 0.74 24.87 2.46
N TYR A 68 0.67 23.54 2.34
CA TYR A 68 -0.47 22.86 1.75
C TYR A 68 -1.52 22.55 2.82
N ALA A 69 -2.80 22.65 2.47
CA ALA A 69 -3.87 22.27 3.39
C ALA A 69 -4.62 21.02 2.93
N VAL A 70 -4.91 20.15 3.90
CA VAL A 70 -5.92 19.11 3.76
C VAL A 70 -7.22 19.63 4.40
N ALA A 71 -8.29 19.71 3.63
CA ALA A 71 -9.56 20.27 4.06
C ALA A 71 -10.72 19.31 3.76
N ALA A 72 -11.75 19.33 4.64
CA ALA A 72 -13.01 18.64 4.37
C ALA A 72 -13.96 19.53 3.59
N SER A 73 -15.04 18.95 3.04
CA SER A 73 -15.99 19.62 2.13
C SER A 73 -16.79 20.77 2.77
N ASN A 74 -16.71 20.94 4.09
CA ASN A 74 -17.20 22.14 4.78
C ASN A 74 -16.27 23.36 4.64
N GLY A 75 -15.18 23.24 3.87
CA GLY A 75 -14.21 24.31 3.63
C GLY A 75 -13.21 24.54 4.77
N VAL A 76 -13.24 23.73 5.82
CA VAL A 76 -12.37 23.87 6.99
C VAL A 76 -11.16 22.96 6.83
N ALA A 77 -9.95 23.55 6.90
CA ALA A 77 -8.71 22.79 6.93
C ALA A 77 -8.65 21.90 8.19
N ARG A 78 -8.24 20.65 8.01
CA ARG A 78 -7.94 19.70 9.08
C ARG A 78 -6.48 19.78 9.48
N CYS A 79 -5.58 19.69 8.52
CA CYS A 79 -4.16 19.91 8.79
C CYS A 79 -3.52 20.79 7.73
N VAL A 80 -2.37 21.37 8.07
CA VAL A 80 -1.50 22.09 7.15
C VAL A 80 -0.14 21.41 7.17
N ILE A 81 0.37 21.10 5.99
CA ILE A 81 1.75 20.62 5.81
C ILE A 81 2.61 21.87 5.62
N PRO A 82 3.50 22.19 6.55
CA PRO A 82 4.26 23.45 6.52
C PRO A 82 5.15 23.56 5.28
N ASN A 83 5.33 24.78 4.78
CA ASN A 83 6.34 25.07 3.77
C ASN A 83 7.73 24.63 4.25
N GLY A 84 8.50 24.01 3.35
CA GLY A 84 9.82 23.44 3.65
C GLY A 84 9.77 21.99 4.15
N THR A 85 8.60 21.41 4.44
CA THR A 85 8.49 19.97 4.71
C THR A 85 8.93 19.19 3.47
N VAL A 86 9.84 18.23 3.66
CA VAL A 86 10.28 17.30 2.60
C VAL A 86 9.57 15.97 2.81
N ILE A 87 8.75 15.58 1.85
CA ILE A 87 8.16 14.23 1.79
C ILE A 87 9.02 13.41 0.83
N PRO A 88 9.71 12.36 1.29
CA PRO A 88 10.58 11.56 0.43
C PRO A 88 9.84 10.98 -0.76
N ASN A 89 10.55 10.68 -1.83
CA ASN A 89 10.00 9.94 -2.96
C ASN A 89 9.35 8.62 -2.48
N ARG A 90 8.07 8.44 -2.79
CA ARG A 90 7.24 7.32 -2.29
C ARG A 90 7.02 7.32 -0.77
N GLY A 91 7.37 8.39 -0.09
CA GLY A 91 7.10 8.59 1.33
C GLY A 91 5.71 9.13 1.58
N HIS A 92 5.35 9.15 2.87
CA HIS A 92 4.01 9.50 3.32
C HIS A 92 4.04 10.69 4.28
N TYR A 93 2.89 11.32 4.43
CA TYR A 93 2.62 12.33 5.45
C TYR A 93 1.26 12.07 6.07
N LEU A 94 1.20 12.00 7.39
CA LEU A 94 0.02 11.55 8.13
C LEU A 94 -0.61 12.67 8.93
N CYS A 95 -1.88 12.99 8.63
CA CYS A 95 -2.73 13.86 9.41
C CYS A 95 -3.71 13.03 10.25
N VAL A 96 -3.78 13.25 11.58
CA VAL A 96 -4.65 12.47 12.47
C VAL A 96 -5.49 13.37 13.37
N ASN A 97 -6.69 12.92 13.70
CA ASN A 97 -7.50 13.58 14.72
C ASN A 97 -6.99 13.17 16.12
N SER A 98 -6.42 14.12 16.86
CA SER A 98 -5.77 13.85 18.15
C SER A 98 -6.74 13.48 19.28
N ILE A 99 -8.06 13.65 19.07
CA ILE A 99 -9.06 13.30 20.08
C ILE A 99 -9.33 11.80 20.11
N GLY A 100 -9.36 11.14 18.92
CA GLY A 100 -9.84 9.76 18.84
C GLY A 100 -8.92 8.76 18.12
N TYR A 101 -7.89 9.21 17.44
CA TYR A 101 -7.05 8.36 16.60
C TYR A 101 -6.46 7.17 17.36
N SER A 102 -6.78 5.94 16.92
CA SER A 102 -6.48 4.69 17.62
C SER A 102 -5.27 3.93 17.09
N LEU A 103 -4.64 4.36 15.99
CA LEU A 103 -3.63 3.58 15.28
C LEU A 103 -2.20 4.11 15.45
N ALA A 104 -1.91 4.84 16.52
CA ALA A 104 -0.64 5.54 16.71
C ALA A 104 0.59 4.64 16.89
N SER A 105 0.42 3.35 17.18
CA SER A 105 1.53 2.45 17.46
C SER A 105 1.40 1.09 16.78
N TYR A 106 2.53 0.55 16.33
CA TYR A 106 2.66 -0.78 15.74
C TYR A 106 3.60 -1.63 16.59
N PRO A 107 3.10 -2.53 17.43
CA PRO A 107 3.95 -3.37 18.30
C PRO A 107 4.55 -4.56 17.54
N ALA A 108 5.06 -4.34 16.36
CA ALA A 108 5.64 -5.39 15.51
C ALA A 108 7.11 -5.70 15.80
N GLY A 109 7.72 -5.02 16.76
CA GLY A 109 9.11 -5.26 17.15
C GLY A 109 10.16 -4.55 16.31
N ASN A 110 9.80 -3.87 15.22
CA ASN A 110 10.72 -3.10 14.39
C ASN A 110 10.75 -1.60 14.71
N GLY A 111 10.01 -1.17 15.72
CA GLY A 111 9.91 0.23 16.15
C GLY A 111 9.12 1.14 15.20
N THR A 112 8.34 0.58 14.27
CA THR A 112 7.45 1.36 13.40
C THR A 112 6.27 1.89 14.21
N THR A 113 5.88 3.15 13.96
CA THR A 113 4.69 3.79 14.53
C THR A 113 3.95 4.56 13.43
N ALA A 114 2.66 4.82 13.66
CA ALA A 114 1.83 5.68 12.81
C ALA A 114 1.34 6.90 13.60
N THR A 115 2.22 7.50 14.39
CA THR A 115 1.97 8.80 15.01
C THR A 115 1.80 9.85 13.92
N GLY A 116 0.78 10.70 14.02
CA GLY A 116 0.55 11.74 13.02
C GLY A 116 1.72 12.73 12.92
N ASP A 117 2.09 13.09 11.70
CA ASP A 117 3.03 14.20 11.43
C ASP A 117 2.37 15.54 11.70
N ALA A 118 1.05 15.64 11.51
CA ALA A 118 0.21 16.74 11.92
C ALA A 118 -1.07 16.26 12.59
N THR A 119 -1.64 17.10 13.45
CA THR A 119 -2.84 16.78 14.19
C THR A 119 -3.93 17.83 14.01
N TYR A 120 -5.18 17.40 14.14
CA TYR A 120 -6.37 18.26 14.19
C TYR A 120 -7.36 17.74 15.24
N THR A 121 -8.41 18.53 15.52
CA THR A 121 -9.42 18.21 16.53
C THR A 121 -10.85 18.28 16.00
N THR A 122 -11.03 18.86 14.81
CA THR A 122 -12.36 19.04 14.21
C THR A 122 -12.73 17.82 13.41
N ASP A 123 -13.84 17.21 13.74
CA ASP A 123 -14.42 16.06 13.06
C ASP A 123 -14.58 16.24 11.55
N ILE A 124 -14.39 15.18 10.80
CA ILE A 124 -14.74 15.06 9.38
C ILE A 124 -16.09 14.33 9.32
N PRO A 125 -17.18 14.97 8.90
CA PRO A 125 -18.47 14.28 8.80
C PRO A 125 -18.38 13.01 7.93
N ASP A 126 -19.04 11.93 8.34
CA ASP A 126 -18.86 10.57 7.82
C ASP A 126 -18.86 10.41 6.30
N ASN A 127 -19.54 11.21 5.54
CA ASN A 127 -19.52 11.13 4.07
C ASN A 127 -19.02 12.43 3.42
N ALA A 128 -18.34 13.28 4.20
CA ALA A 128 -17.73 14.48 3.64
C ALA A 128 -16.53 14.12 2.76
N GLY A 129 -16.40 14.82 1.65
CA GLY A 129 -15.22 14.75 0.82
C GLY A 129 -14.02 15.44 1.50
N ILE A 130 -12.83 15.02 1.12
CA ILE A 130 -11.55 15.53 1.60
C ILE A 130 -10.72 15.92 0.37
N ALA A 131 -10.04 17.07 0.43
CA ALA A 131 -9.14 17.48 -0.64
C ALA A 131 -7.84 18.06 -0.08
N ILE A 132 -6.75 17.87 -0.84
CA ILE A 132 -5.47 18.54 -0.60
C ILE A 132 -5.34 19.72 -1.57
N PHE A 133 -4.92 20.87 -1.04
CA PHE A 133 -4.69 22.11 -1.79
C PHE A 133 -3.23 22.56 -1.65
N ASN A 134 -2.65 23.07 -2.73
CA ASN A 134 -1.30 23.67 -2.72
C ASN A 134 -1.26 25.04 -2.01
N THR A 135 -2.20 25.33 -1.14
CA THR A 135 -2.31 26.56 -0.35
C THR A 135 -3.00 26.27 0.98
N SER A 136 -2.61 26.99 2.03
CA SER A 136 -3.33 26.99 3.32
C SER A 136 -4.33 28.14 3.45
N ILE A 137 -4.45 29.00 2.44
CA ILE A 137 -5.39 30.12 2.41
C ILE A 137 -6.77 29.63 1.98
N ALA A 138 -7.72 29.51 2.91
CA ALA A 138 -9.04 28.92 2.65
C ALA A 138 -9.80 29.59 1.50
N ALA A 139 -9.68 30.91 1.31
CA ALA A 139 -10.28 31.62 0.19
C ALA A 139 -9.79 31.17 -1.20
N ASN A 140 -8.67 30.45 -1.24
CA ASN A 140 -8.05 29.91 -2.45
C ASN A 140 -8.32 28.40 -2.63
N PHE A 141 -9.19 27.78 -1.83
CA PHE A 141 -9.61 26.40 -2.06
C PHE A 141 -10.51 26.32 -3.29
N ASN A 142 -9.91 25.97 -4.41
CA ASN A 142 -10.55 25.86 -5.72
C ASN A 142 -9.86 24.81 -6.58
N LEU A 143 -10.41 24.47 -7.74
CA LEU A 143 -9.87 23.43 -8.62
C LEU A 143 -8.45 23.73 -9.13
N ALA A 144 -8.08 24.99 -9.28
CA ALA A 144 -6.73 25.35 -9.76
C ALA A 144 -5.64 25.08 -8.72
N ASN A 145 -6.01 25.07 -7.44
CA ASN A 145 -5.09 24.83 -6.33
C ASN A 145 -5.27 23.44 -5.71
N ARG A 146 -6.26 22.66 -6.18
CA ARG A 146 -6.46 21.29 -5.71
C ARG A 146 -5.40 20.36 -6.30
N LEU A 147 -4.76 19.55 -5.46
CA LEU A 147 -3.81 18.50 -5.87
C LEU A 147 -4.51 17.15 -6.04
N ASP A 148 -5.39 16.77 -5.11
CA ASP A 148 -6.16 15.53 -5.13
C ASP A 148 -7.43 15.69 -4.27
N ALA A 149 -8.41 14.82 -4.49
CA ALA A 149 -9.61 14.77 -3.67
C ALA A 149 -10.21 13.37 -3.60
N VAL A 150 -10.83 13.06 -2.44
CA VAL A 150 -11.57 11.82 -2.22
C VAL A 150 -12.94 12.14 -1.63
N GLY A 151 -13.98 11.61 -2.24
CA GLY A 151 -15.34 11.84 -1.80
C GLY A 151 -16.25 10.66 -2.11
N SER A 152 -17.27 10.48 -1.27
CA SER A 152 -18.27 9.43 -1.47
C SER A 152 -19.25 9.79 -2.60
N THR A 153 -20.08 8.81 -2.99
CA THR A 153 -21.19 9.03 -3.94
C THR A 153 -22.19 10.07 -3.43
N SER A 154 -22.28 10.28 -2.12
CA SER A 154 -23.17 11.30 -1.51
C SER A 154 -22.55 12.69 -1.42
N GLU A 155 -21.24 12.85 -1.65
CA GLU A 155 -20.59 14.17 -1.69
C GLU A 155 -21.05 14.93 -2.94
N ALA A 156 -21.74 16.04 -2.73
CA ALA A 156 -22.25 16.87 -3.82
C ALA A 156 -21.22 17.87 -4.35
N ASN A 157 -20.26 18.26 -3.51
CA ASN A 157 -19.26 19.26 -3.87
C ASN A 157 -18.09 18.61 -4.64
N THR A 158 -18.07 18.81 -5.96
CA THR A 158 -17.05 18.25 -6.86
C THR A 158 -15.64 18.81 -6.63
N LEU A 159 -15.49 19.85 -5.81
CA LEU A 159 -14.17 20.30 -5.37
C LEU A 159 -13.51 19.27 -4.44
N TYR A 160 -14.31 18.46 -3.72
CA TYR A 160 -13.87 17.50 -2.72
C TYR A 160 -14.16 16.05 -3.14
N LYS A 161 -14.29 15.80 -4.43
CA LYS A 161 -14.53 14.47 -4.99
C LYS A 161 -13.98 14.39 -6.41
N GLU A 162 -13.53 13.21 -6.81
CA GLU A 162 -13.15 12.90 -8.17
C GLU A 162 -14.03 11.81 -8.77
N GLY A 163 -14.51 12.06 -9.98
CA GLY A 163 -15.40 11.14 -10.69
C GLY A 163 -16.68 10.82 -9.91
N THR A 164 -17.06 9.55 -9.89
CA THR A 164 -18.29 9.06 -9.27
C THR A 164 -18.25 9.13 -7.73
N GLY A 165 -17.09 9.03 -7.13
CA GLY A 165 -16.95 8.87 -5.68
C GLY A 165 -16.99 7.39 -5.24
N TYR A 166 -16.41 7.09 -4.10
CA TYR A 166 -16.53 5.76 -3.47
C TYR A 166 -17.94 5.56 -2.90
N PRO A 167 -18.42 4.31 -2.68
CA PRO A 167 -19.73 4.06 -2.08
C PRO A 167 -19.85 4.72 -0.72
N ALA A 168 -20.93 5.49 -0.51
CA ALA A 168 -21.19 6.17 0.76
C ALA A 168 -21.34 5.15 1.90
N LEU A 169 -20.69 5.44 3.03
CA LEU A 169 -20.78 4.61 4.22
C LEU A 169 -22.01 4.93 5.06
N VAL A 170 -22.55 3.93 5.71
CA VAL A 170 -23.37 4.11 6.91
C VAL A 170 -22.39 4.30 8.07
N PRO A 171 -22.56 5.26 8.98
CA PRO A 171 -21.67 5.45 10.13
C PRO A 171 -21.52 4.16 10.93
N PHE A 172 -20.28 3.71 11.13
CA PHE A 172 -19.98 2.51 11.92
C PHE A 172 -18.56 2.57 12.49
N SER A 173 -18.37 1.94 13.65
CA SER A 173 -17.14 2.03 14.42
C SER A 173 -16.40 0.69 14.40
N ILE A 174 -15.69 0.40 13.30
CA ILE A 174 -14.84 -0.77 13.11
C ILE A 174 -13.46 -0.35 12.60
N ASN A 175 -12.50 -1.27 12.63
CA ASN A 175 -11.18 -1.05 12.04
C ASN A 175 -11.25 -1.23 10.52
N TYR A 176 -11.41 -0.12 9.80
CA TYR A 176 -11.42 -0.05 8.35
C TYR A 176 -10.61 1.14 7.84
N SER A 177 -10.32 1.13 6.56
CA SER A 177 -9.92 2.32 5.80
C SER A 177 -10.37 2.20 4.34
N PHE A 178 -10.37 3.34 3.66
CA PHE A 178 -10.27 3.39 2.22
C PHE A 178 -8.79 3.49 1.86
N TYR A 179 -8.32 2.50 1.17
CA TYR A 179 -6.94 2.35 0.72
C TYR A 179 -6.89 2.49 -0.80
N ARG A 180 -6.00 3.35 -1.31
CA ARG A 180 -5.86 3.55 -2.75
C ARG A 180 -5.25 2.31 -3.39
N ASP A 181 -5.98 1.74 -4.37
CA ASP A 181 -5.58 0.51 -5.05
C ASP A 181 -4.21 0.67 -5.72
N ASN A 182 -3.38 -0.31 -5.54
CA ASN A 182 -2.06 -0.35 -6.14
C ASN A 182 -2.16 -1.16 -7.44
N CYS A 183 -2.22 -0.47 -8.60
CA CYS A 183 -2.21 -1.09 -9.91
C CYS A 183 -3.53 -1.62 -10.47
N GLY A 184 -4.67 -1.35 -9.85
CA GLY A 184 -5.97 -1.77 -10.37
C GLY A 184 -6.17 -3.28 -10.49
N ASN A 185 -5.48 -4.06 -9.67
CA ASN A 185 -5.54 -5.53 -9.67
C ASN A 185 -6.55 -6.11 -8.69
N SER A 186 -7.26 -5.25 -7.96
CA SER A 186 -8.20 -5.68 -6.96
C SER A 186 -9.25 -6.63 -7.55
N GLY A 187 -9.38 -7.78 -6.94
CA GLY A 187 -10.50 -8.70 -7.14
C GLY A 187 -10.40 -9.72 -8.26
N SER A 188 -9.51 -9.62 -9.22
CA SER A 188 -9.40 -10.62 -10.30
C SER A 188 -8.10 -11.42 -10.22
N ILE A 189 -8.24 -12.74 -10.12
CA ILE A 189 -7.09 -13.66 -10.24
C ILE A 189 -6.66 -13.86 -11.70
N THR A 190 -7.56 -13.61 -12.66
CA THR A 190 -7.32 -13.84 -14.07
C THR A 190 -6.72 -12.65 -14.80
N THR A 191 -6.90 -11.44 -14.27
CA THR A 191 -6.32 -10.20 -14.80
C THR A 191 -5.05 -9.82 -14.03
N PHE A 192 -4.20 -10.80 -13.78
CA PHE A 192 -2.90 -10.56 -13.22
C PHE A 192 -2.03 -9.84 -14.25
N THR A 193 -2.06 -8.53 -14.22
CA THR A 193 -1.04 -7.71 -14.88
C THR A 193 -0.12 -7.22 -13.76
N PRO A 194 1.14 -7.66 -13.71
CA PRO A 194 2.09 -7.06 -12.79
C PRO A 194 2.08 -5.56 -13.02
N CYS A 195 2.01 -4.79 -11.97
CA CYS A 195 2.17 -3.35 -12.10
C CYS A 195 3.51 -3.04 -12.74
N ALA A 196 3.49 -2.46 -13.91
CA ALA A 196 4.71 -1.92 -14.52
C ALA A 196 5.28 -0.76 -13.69
N ILE A 197 4.45 -0.16 -12.82
CA ILE A 197 4.76 1.02 -12.02
C ILE A 197 4.13 0.81 -10.64
N ASP A 198 4.85 0.37 -9.66
CA ASP A 198 4.44 0.20 -8.26
C ASP A 198 3.95 1.52 -7.61
N THR A 199 2.92 2.14 -8.16
CA THR A 199 2.37 3.40 -7.71
C THR A 199 0.90 3.25 -7.41
N PRO A 200 0.37 3.94 -6.40
CA PRO A 200 -1.05 4.01 -6.14
C PRO A 200 -1.81 4.49 -7.38
N LYS A 201 -2.93 3.86 -7.66
CA LYS A 201 -3.79 4.17 -8.81
C LYS A 201 -4.43 5.54 -8.63
N ASP A 202 -4.33 6.37 -9.65
CA ASP A 202 -4.94 7.68 -9.70
C ASP A 202 -5.54 7.92 -11.09
N THR A 203 -6.85 7.63 -11.21
CA THR A 203 -7.59 7.77 -12.48
C THR A 203 -8.54 8.96 -12.45
N ASN A 204 -8.48 9.81 -11.43
CA ASN A 204 -9.43 10.87 -11.16
C ASN A 204 -10.87 10.32 -10.99
N ASN A 205 -11.00 9.12 -10.44
CA ASN A 205 -12.29 8.48 -10.15
C ASN A 205 -12.21 7.66 -8.87
N ASN A 206 -12.64 8.24 -7.75
CA ASN A 206 -12.52 7.63 -6.43
C ASN A 206 -13.18 6.24 -6.34
N ALA A 207 -14.25 5.98 -7.10
CA ALA A 207 -14.88 4.64 -7.16
C ALA A 207 -13.95 3.57 -7.76
N ALA A 208 -13.04 3.97 -8.65
CA ALA A 208 -12.12 3.07 -9.32
C ALA A 208 -10.77 2.98 -8.59
N ASP A 209 -10.42 4.00 -7.81
CA ASP A 209 -9.10 4.18 -7.23
C ASP A 209 -8.98 3.63 -5.81
N PHE A 210 -10.09 3.50 -5.08
CA PHE A 210 -10.08 3.07 -3.68
C PHE A 210 -10.73 1.71 -3.45
N ILE A 211 -10.15 0.96 -2.53
CA ILE A 211 -10.66 -0.29 -1.98
C ILE A 211 -11.06 -0.05 -0.54
N PHE A 212 -12.24 -0.52 -0.14
CA PHE A 212 -12.65 -0.59 1.25
C PHE A 212 -12.06 -1.86 1.88
N VAL A 213 -11.26 -1.69 2.93
CA VAL A 213 -10.66 -2.79 3.69
C VAL A 213 -11.08 -2.71 5.16
N ASP A 214 -11.36 -3.86 5.76
CA ASP A 214 -11.62 -3.97 7.19
C ASP A 214 -11.08 -5.29 7.78
N THR A 215 -10.87 -5.32 9.09
CA THR A 215 -10.30 -6.47 9.80
C THR A 215 -11.28 -7.62 10.01
N ASN A 216 -12.57 -7.39 9.75
CA ASN A 216 -13.64 -8.38 9.97
C ASN A 216 -14.22 -8.94 8.67
N GLY A 217 -13.95 -8.31 7.52
CA GLY A 217 -14.64 -8.59 6.28
C GLY A 217 -16.12 -8.17 6.31
N THR A 218 -16.48 -7.17 7.14
CA THR A 218 -17.86 -6.71 7.31
C THR A 218 -18.26 -5.78 6.17
N SER A 219 -19.42 -5.98 5.57
CA SER A 219 -19.92 -5.06 4.56
C SER A 219 -20.49 -3.79 5.18
N ALA A 220 -19.97 -2.65 4.75
CA ALA A 220 -20.52 -1.33 5.06
C ALA A 220 -21.23 -0.69 3.85
N GLY A 221 -21.59 -1.49 2.85
CA GLY A 221 -22.12 -1.00 1.58
C GLY A 221 -21.07 -0.57 0.56
N ALA A 222 -19.78 -0.69 0.89
CA ALA A 222 -18.66 -0.23 0.08
C ALA A 222 -17.85 -1.36 -0.60
N GLY A 223 -18.34 -2.61 -0.57
CA GLY A 223 -17.66 -3.75 -1.19
C GLY A 223 -16.38 -4.13 -0.46
N GLN A 224 -16.53 -4.65 0.75
CA GLN A 224 -15.42 -4.99 1.63
C GLN A 224 -14.42 -5.98 1.04
N ARG A 225 -13.17 -5.83 1.47
CA ARG A 225 -12.11 -6.83 1.40
C ARG A 225 -11.55 -7.04 2.80
N LEU A 226 -11.19 -8.28 3.14
CA LEU A 226 -10.42 -8.48 4.36
C LEU A 226 -9.07 -7.78 4.23
N GLY A 227 -8.73 -7.04 5.26
CA GLY A 227 -7.51 -6.25 5.30
C GLY A 227 -7.42 -5.42 6.56
N ALA A 228 -6.54 -4.47 6.59
CA ALA A 228 -6.39 -3.59 7.74
C ALA A 228 -6.03 -2.17 7.31
N PRO A 229 -6.46 -1.13 8.05
CA PRO A 229 -5.83 0.17 7.95
C PRO A 229 -4.34 0.05 8.32
N GLY A 230 -3.51 0.72 7.56
CA GLY A 230 -2.05 0.68 7.74
C GLY A 230 -1.42 2.05 7.52
N PRO A 231 -1.87 3.11 8.25
CA PRO A 231 -1.41 4.47 8.01
C PRO A 231 0.09 4.63 8.22
N GLU A 232 0.70 5.45 7.37
CA GLU A 232 2.13 5.72 7.31
C GLU A 232 2.43 7.20 7.46
N ASN A 233 3.55 7.52 8.14
CA ASN A 233 4.04 8.86 8.37
C ASN A 233 5.42 9.08 7.72
N LEU A 234 6.01 10.26 7.90
CA LEU A 234 7.35 10.60 7.37
C LEU A 234 8.47 9.65 7.84
N SER A 235 8.27 8.92 8.94
CA SER A 235 9.26 7.97 9.49
C SER A 235 8.99 6.52 9.07
N SER A 236 7.93 6.26 8.33
CA SER A 236 7.57 4.91 7.89
C SER A 236 8.55 4.38 6.84
N PRO A 237 8.79 3.06 6.79
CA PRO A 237 9.49 2.44 5.68
C PRO A 237 8.76 2.72 4.37
N ILE A 238 9.50 3.08 3.33
CA ILE A 238 8.95 3.40 2.02
C ILE A 238 9.17 2.27 1.02
N GLN A 239 8.33 2.19 0.00
CA GLN A 239 8.41 1.19 -1.05
C GLN A 239 9.76 1.23 -1.79
N ARG A 240 10.43 0.07 -1.87
CA ARG A 240 11.76 -0.12 -2.46
C ARG A 240 11.84 -1.33 -3.40
N ASN A 241 10.74 -1.74 -4.03
CA ASN A 241 10.70 -2.95 -4.88
C ASN A 241 11.84 -2.99 -5.91
N ALA A 242 12.13 -1.88 -6.57
CA ALA A 242 13.21 -1.80 -7.57
C ALA A 242 14.62 -1.96 -6.98
N SER A 243 14.76 -1.77 -5.67
CA SER A 243 16.05 -1.82 -4.95
C SER A 243 16.21 -3.10 -4.13
N PHE A 244 15.27 -4.03 -4.21
CA PHE A 244 15.37 -5.35 -3.62
C PHE A 244 15.20 -6.41 -4.69
N LYS A 245 16.11 -7.39 -4.70
CA LYS A 245 15.99 -8.56 -5.57
C LYS A 245 15.43 -9.72 -4.78
N ALA A 246 14.20 -10.14 -5.10
CA ALA A 246 13.63 -11.37 -4.59
C ALA A 246 14.11 -12.57 -5.43
N SER A 247 14.50 -13.66 -4.78
CA SER A 247 14.88 -14.92 -5.42
C SER A 247 14.32 -16.12 -4.66
N LEU A 248 14.38 -17.29 -5.28
CA LEU A 248 14.07 -18.54 -4.59
C LEU A 248 15.04 -18.75 -3.43
N LEU A 249 14.54 -19.31 -2.34
CA LEU A 249 15.37 -19.72 -1.20
C LEU A 249 16.38 -20.80 -1.63
N ASP A 250 15.89 -21.78 -2.37
CA ASP A 250 16.68 -22.83 -3.03
C ASP A 250 16.41 -22.75 -4.54
N PRO A 251 17.31 -22.16 -5.33
CA PRO A 251 17.13 -22.05 -6.77
C PRO A 251 17.33 -23.38 -7.53
N CYS A 252 17.78 -24.43 -6.86
CA CYS A 252 17.96 -25.77 -7.43
C CYS A 252 16.65 -26.58 -7.45
N VAL A 253 15.59 -26.07 -6.82
CA VAL A 253 14.26 -26.68 -6.80
C VAL A 253 13.21 -25.70 -7.35
N VAL A 254 12.13 -26.25 -7.90
CA VAL A 254 11.02 -25.44 -8.43
C VAL A 254 10.36 -24.62 -7.32
N SER A 255 9.84 -23.45 -7.69
CA SER A 255 9.23 -22.49 -6.76
C SER A 255 8.04 -23.03 -5.96
N SER A 256 7.40 -24.10 -6.45
CA SER A 256 6.22 -24.72 -5.84
C SER A 256 6.52 -25.86 -4.88
N SER A 257 7.79 -26.23 -4.70
CA SER A 257 8.22 -27.34 -3.85
C SER A 257 9.02 -26.89 -2.63
N PRO A 258 9.09 -27.70 -1.57
CA PRO A 258 10.00 -27.47 -0.47
C PRO A 258 11.46 -27.40 -0.97
N PRO A 259 12.31 -26.52 -0.40
CA PRO A 259 12.03 -25.63 0.73
C PRO A 259 11.41 -24.29 0.35
N ASN A 260 11.21 -23.96 -0.94
CA ASN A 260 10.71 -22.68 -1.44
C ASN A 260 9.23 -22.41 -1.08
N ARG A 261 8.45 -23.49 -1.04
CA ARG A 261 7.02 -23.45 -0.65
C ARG A 261 6.65 -24.75 0.05
N VAL A 262 5.99 -24.62 1.18
CA VAL A 262 5.52 -25.77 1.97
C VAL A 262 4.01 -25.65 2.15
N ARG A 263 3.30 -26.74 1.94
CA ARG A 263 1.87 -26.87 2.17
C ARG A 263 1.65 -27.84 3.32
N ASP A 264 1.01 -27.40 4.40
CA ASP A 264 0.53 -28.23 5.49
C ASP A 264 -0.99 -28.32 5.38
N LEU A 265 -1.52 -29.54 5.41
CA LEU A 265 -2.95 -29.82 5.31
C LEU A 265 -3.64 -29.91 6.65
N THR A 266 -2.90 -29.77 7.75
CA THR A 266 -3.46 -29.85 9.11
C THR A 266 -4.42 -28.70 9.35
N SER A 267 -5.68 -29.04 9.61
CA SER A 267 -6.74 -28.08 9.90
C SER A 267 -6.55 -27.44 11.28
N ASN A 268 -6.60 -26.10 11.32
CA ASN A 268 -6.58 -25.32 12.56
C ASN A 268 -7.48 -24.08 12.43
N PRO A 269 -8.83 -24.24 12.48
CA PRO A 269 -9.78 -23.13 12.31
C PRO A 269 -9.56 -21.97 13.28
N PRO A 270 -9.24 -22.18 14.57
CA PRO A 270 -8.95 -21.07 15.49
C PRO A 270 -7.80 -20.16 15.05
N ASN A 271 -6.88 -20.66 14.23
CA ASN A 271 -5.77 -19.91 13.65
C ASN A 271 -5.99 -19.58 12.17
N ASN A 272 -7.23 -19.36 11.75
CA ASN A 272 -7.58 -18.96 10.38
C ASN A 272 -7.04 -19.93 9.31
N SER A 273 -6.97 -21.23 9.58
CA SER A 273 -6.40 -22.24 8.68
C SER A 273 -7.26 -23.51 8.62
N THR A 274 -8.55 -23.35 8.31
CA THR A 274 -9.52 -24.46 8.19
C THR A 274 -9.01 -25.56 7.24
N PHE A 275 -8.35 -25.19 6.16
CA PHE A 275 -7.75 -26.11 5.20
C PHE A 275 -6.22 -26.15 5.30
N GLY A 276 -5.68 -25.86 6.50
CA GLY A 276 -4.25 -25.86 6.77
C GLY A 276 -3.56 -24.58 6.31
N THR A 277 -2.25 -24.64 6.05
CA THR A 277 -1.42 -23.46 5.82
C THR A 277 -0.58 -23.55 4.56
N ILE A 278 -0.13 -22.41 4.06
CA ILE A 278 0.91 -22.27 3.05
C ILE A 278 2.04 -21.40 3.59
N ASP A 279 3.27 -21.85 3.37
CA ASP A 279 4.50 -21.18 3.76
C ASP A 279 5.32 -20.89 2.50
N ILE A 280 5.49 -19.62 2.16
CA ILE A 280 6.22 -19.16 0.98
C ILE A 280 7.51 -18.52 1.44
N ARG A 281 8.65 -19.00 0.93
CA ARG A 281 9.99 -18.58 1.37
C ARG A 281 10.78 -18.00 0.23
N ARG A 282 11.42 -16.84 0.48
CA ARG A 282 12.22 -16.13 -0.51
C ARG A 282 13.44 -15.51 0.14
N THR A 283 14.49 -15.34 -0.65
CA THR A 283 15.67 -14.55 -0.31
C THR A 283 15.49 -13.14 -0.86
N PHE A 284 15.72 -12.14 -0.04
CA PHE A 284 15.71 -10.73 -0.43
C PHE A 284 17.10 -10.13 -0.30
N THR A 285 17.65 -9.65 -1.41
CA THR A 285 18.96 -9.00 -1.46
C THR A 285 18.78 -7.49 -1.56
N ASN A 286 19.47 -6.76 -0.69
CA ASN A 286 19.44 -5.30 -0.64
C ASN A 286 20.35 -4.68 -1.71
N PHE A 287 19.79 -3.86 -2.59
CA PHE A 287 20.50 -3.03 -3.57
C PHE A 287 20.14 -1.54 -3.46
N THR A 288 19.77 -1.08 -2.25
CA THR A 288 19.40 0.33 -2.02
C THR A 288 20.58 1.30 -2.06
N GLY A 289 21.80 0.79 -2.11
CA GLY A 289 23.04 1.58 -2.03
C GLY A 289 23.54 1.84 -0.60
N GLY A 290 22.75 1.50 0.42
CA GLY A 290 23.07 1.68 1.84
C GLY A 290 22.61 0.52 2.71
N ASN A 291 22.81 0.66 4.02
CA ASN A 291 22.25 -0.26 5.00
C ASN A 291 20.73 -0.07 5.08
N VAL A 292 19.99 -1.16 5.30
CA VAL A 292 18.56 -1.13 5.58
C VAL A 292 18.35 -1.53 7.04
N THR A 293 17.70 -0.66 7.81
CA THR A 293 17.49 -0.82 9.26
C THR A 293 16.07 -1.22 9.63
N ARG A 294 15.13 -1.15 8.69
CA ARG A 294 13.76 -1.64 8.82
C ARG A 294 13.30 -2.25 7.52
N LEU A 295 12.70 -3.42 7.59
CA LEU A 295 12.16 -4.14 6.44
C LEU A 295 10.78 -4.68 6.79
N ARG A 296 9.80 -4.34 5.95
CA ARG A 296 8.46 -4.90 6.03
C ARG A 296 7.90 -5.16 4.64
N PHE A 297 6.81 -5.89 4.58
CA PHE A 297 6.14 -6.30 3.36
C PHE A 297 4.67 -5.94 3.48
N ARG A 298 4.21 -5.02 2.62
CA ARG A 298 2.80 -4.64 2.56
C ARG A 298 2.06 -5.51 1.56
N VAL A 299 0.94 -6.06 1.98
CA VAL A 299 0.06 -6.84 1.10
C VAL A 299 -0.73 -5.89 0.21
N ILE A 300 -0.41 -5.85 -1.08
CA ILE A 300 -1.08 -4.97 -2.04
C ILE A 300 -2.14 -5.68 -2.87
N ASP A 301 -2.02 -7.00 -3.04
CA ASP A 301 -3.05 -7.81 -3.67
C ASP A 301 -3.00 -9.25 -3.15
N LEU A 302 -4.16 -9.80 -2.83
CA LEU A 302 -4.29 -11.11 -2.22
C LEU A 302 -5.64 -11.72 -2.56
N THR A 303 -5.67 -13.01 -2.91
CA THR A 303 -6.94 -13.73 -2.89
C THR A 303 -7.32 -14.03 -1.45
N THR A 304 -8.39 -13.40 -0.99
CA THR A 304 -8.90 -13.48 0.39
C THR A 304 -10.40 -13.19 0.40
N PHE A 305 -10.99 -13.09 1.59
CA PHE A 305 -12.42 -12.84 1.77
C PHE A 305 -12.88 -11.48 1.16
N PRO A 306 -14.03 -11.48 0.44
CA PRO A 306 -14.87 -12.61 0.06
C PRO A 306 -14.29 -13.34 -1.16
N ALA A 307 -13.93 -14.62 -1.00
CA ALA A 307 -13.39 -15.41 -2.09
C ALA A 307 -14.50 -16.12 -2.85
N PRO A 308 -14.61 -15.95 -4.18
CA PRO A 308 -15.55 -16.74 -4.99
C PRO A 308 -15.11 -18.21 -5.08
N SER A 309 -16.03 -19.08 -5.50
CA SER A 309 -15.73 -20.51 -5.65
C SER A 309 -14.53 -20.75 -6.56
N GLY A 310 -13.66 -21.68 -6.18
CA GLY A 310 -12.43 -22.03 -6.90
C GLY A 310 -11.25 -21.09 -6.67
N ILE A 311 -11.46 -20.01 -5.94
CA ILE A 311 -10.42 -19.05 -5.54
C ILE A 311 -10.11 -19.27 -4.06
N ALA A 312 -8.83 -19.25 -3.70
CA ALA A 312 -8.42 -19.42 -2.31
C ALA A 312 -8.77 -18.19 -1.47
N ASP A 313 -9.11 -18.43 -0.18
CA ASP A 313 -9.12 -17.42 0.85
C ASP A 313 -7.88 -17.60 1.72
N LEU A 314 -6.87 -16.75 1.49
CA LEU A 314 -5.60 -16.73 2.21
C LEU A 314 -5.63 -15.67 3.30
N ARG A 315 -5.07 -16.01 4.46
CA ARG A 315 -4.99 -15.18 5.66
C ARG A 315 -3.54 -15.06 6.11
N PRO A 316 -2.79 -14.01 5.74
CA PRO A 316 -1.45 -13.77 6.28
C PRO A 316 -1.43 -13.81 7.80
N LEU A 317 -0.44 -14.48 8.36
CA LEU A 317 -0.30 -14.74 9.79
C LEU A 317 1.12 -14.40 10.24
N THR A 318 1.28 -14.08 11.52
CA THR A 318 2.60 -14.03 12.17
C THR A 318 3.27 -15.39 12.10
N SER A 319 4.57 -15.40 11.85
CA SER A 319 5.39 -16.62 11.79
C SER A 319 6.68 -16.46 12.59
N THR A 320 7.26 -17.61 12.97
CA THR A 320 8.57 -17.68 13.64
C THR A 320 9.64 -18.15 12.66
N ALA A 321 10.91 -17.95 12.98
CA ALA A 321 12.01 -18.46 12.20
C ALA A 321 12.03 -19.99 12.14
N VAL A 322 12.49 -20.55 11.02
CA VAL A 322 12.68 -21.98 10.82
C VAL A 322 14.04 -22.26 10.21
N VAL A 323 14.63 -23.39 10.58
CA VAL A 323 15.86 -23.89 9.93
C VAL A 323 15.47 -24.85 8.83
N VAL A 324 16.03 -24.66 7.64
CA VAL A 324 15.78 -25.51 6.46
C VAL A 324 17.07 -25.86 5.76
N THR A 325 17.11 -27.04 5.14
CA THR A 325 18.22 -27.49 4.30
C THR A 325 17.97 -27.03 2.87
N VAL A 326 18.96 -26.40 2.25
CA VAL A 326 18.93 -25.91 0.86
C VAL A 326 20.13 -26.42 0.08
N ASP A 327 19.92 -26.62 -1.23
CA ASP A 327 20.99 -26.81 -2.22
C ASP A 327 21.07 -25.51 -3.04
N ARG A 328 22.19 -24.78 -2.92
CA ARG A 328 22.40 -23.52 -3.64
C ARG A 328 23.48 -23.69 -4.71
N PRO A 329 23.40 -22.93 -5.82
CA PRO A 329 24.32 -23.10 -6.94
C PRO A 329 25.82 -23.10 -6.56
N PRO A 330 26.61 -23.99 -7.16
CA PRO A 330 26.23 -24.97 -8.18
C PRO A 330 25.45 -26.15 -7.58
N CYS A 331 24.28 -26.45 -8.16
CA CYS A 331 23.35 -27.46 -7.64
C CYS A 331 23.99 -28.85 -7.60
N GLY A 332 23.65 -29.64 -6.57
CA GLY A 332 24.20 -31.02 -6.41
C GLY A 332 25.61 -31.10 -5.84
N THR A 333 26.19 -29.99 -5.40
CA THR A 333 27.56 -29.96 -4.83
C THR A 333 27.55 -30.05 -3.31
N GLY A 334 26.42 -29.99 -2.66
CA GLY A 334 26.23 -30.11 -1.23
C GLY A 334 25.10 -29.25 -0.73
N THR A 335 24.56 -29.60 0.43
CA THR A 335 23.49 -28.88 1.10
C THR A 335 23.98 -28.12 2.32
N SER A 336 23.27 -27.03 2.69
CA SER A 336 23.54 -26.28 3.91
C SER A 336 22.24 -26.00 4.66
N ASN A 337 22.34 -25.89 5.98
CA ASN A 337 21.23 -25.43 6.81
C ASN A 337 21.26 -23.92 6.93
N ILE A 338 20.12 -23.29 6.66
CA ILE A 338 19.94 -21.84 6.77
C ILE A 338 18.76 -21.51 7.67
N THR A 339 18.79 -20.35 8.30
CA THR A 339 17.66 -19.83 9.07
C THR A 339 16.82 -18.91 8.18
N VAL A 340 15.56 -19.30 7.98
CA VAL A 340 14.55 -18.47 7.29
C VAL A 340 13.77 -17.72 8.35
N GLN A 341 13.84 -16.40 8.32
CA GLN A 341 13.25 -15.53 9.32
C GLN A 341 11.73 -15.45 9.17
N GLY A 342 11.00 -15.44 10.30
CA GLY A 342 9.58 -15.19 10.32
C GLY A 342 9.26 -13.71 10.10
N THR A 343 7.99 -13.46 9.81
CA THR A 343 7.42 -12.12 9.76
C THR A 343 6.31 -11.96 10.79
N THR A 344 6.18 -10.76 11.37
CA THR A 344 5.11 -10.40 12.31
C THR A 344 4.05 -9.61 11.58
N LEU A 345 2.80 -10.08 11.62
CA LEU A 345 1.64 -9.30 11.20
C LEU A 345 1.50 -8.10 12.14
N GLU A 346 1.65 -6.89 11.58
CA GLU A 346 1.71 -5.66 12.36
C GLU A 346 0.37 -5.33 13.03
N GLN A 347 0.47 -4.73 14.20
CA GLN A 347 -0.65 -4.23 15.00
C GLN A 347 -0.25 -2.88 15.63
N PRO A 348 -1.19 -1.93 15.90
CA PRO A 348 -2.63 -2.00 15.60
C PRO A 348 -2.94 -1.84 14.12
N PRO A 349 -4.18 -2.23 13.66
CA PRO A 349 -5.25 -2.77 14.46
C PRO A 349 -5.11 -4.27 14.71
N SER A 350 -5.85 -4.79 15.69
CA SER A 350 -5.97 -6.24 15.87
C SER A 350 -6.61 -6.87 14.63
N GLN A 351 -6.02 -7.97 14.15
CA GLN A 351 -6.46 -8.68 12.95
C GLN A 351 -6.82 -10.13 13.30
N PRO A 352 -7.93 -10.36 14.03
CA PRO A 352 -8.29 -11.68 14.55
C PRO A 352 -8.62 -12.67 13.43
N ASN A 353 -8.97 -12.19 12.25
CA ASN A 353 -9.26 -13.00 11.07
C ASN A 353 -8.04 -13.23 10.17
N GLY A 354 -6.84 -12.91 10.65
CA GLY A 354 -5.63 -12.86 9.85
C GLY A 354 -5.50 -11.58 9.04
N GLY A 355 -4.37 -11.39 8.39
CA GLY A 355 -4.13 -10.26 7.50
C GLY A 355 -4.86 -10.39 6.18
N GLY A 356 -4.87 -9.28 5.42
CA GLY A 356 -5.45 -9.17 4.10
C GLY A 356 -4.85 -7.97 3.36
N TYR A 357 -5.65 -7.32 2.53
CA TYR A 357 -5.22 -6.10 1.82
C TYR A 357 -4.69 -5.04 2.78
N ASN A 358 -3.65 -4.33 2.38
CA ASN A 358 -2.99 -3.27 3.16
C ASN A 358 -2.39 -3.72 4.50
N SER A 359 -2.48 -4.99 4.87
CA SER A 359 -1.79 -5.52 6.05
C SER A 359 -0.28 -5.55 5.83
N SER A 360 0.50 -5.27 6.88
CA SER A 360 1.96 -5.27 6.84
C SER A 360 2.56 -6.42 7.64
N LEU A 361 3.60 -7.03 7.09
CA LEU A 361 4.38 -8.11 7.67
C LEU A 361 5.81 -7.63 7.92
N SER A 362 6.21 -7.43 9.17
CA SER A 362 7.54 -6.93 9.53
C SER A 362 8.55 -8.03 9.68
N ALA A 363 9.75 -7.85 9.12
CA ALA A 363 10.92 -8.66 9.37
C ALA A 363 11.66 -8.12 10.62
N GLY A 364 11.22 -8.51 11.81
CA GLY A 364 11.71 -7.97 13.09
C GLY A 364 13.20 -8.20 13.38
N VAL A 365 13.87 -9.05 12.59
CA VAL A 365 15.33 -9.26 12.67
C VAL A 365 16.12 -8.14 12.00
N VAL A 366 15.49 -7.31 11.17
CA VAL A 366 16.12 -6.19 10.49
C VAL A 366 15.90 -4.94 11.32
N THR A 367 16.93 -4.51 12.00
CA THR A 367 16.89 -3.41 12.95
C THR A 367 18.10 -2.50 12.77
N LEU A 368 18.15 -1.39 13.49
CA LEU A 368 19.34 -0.52 13.55
C LEU A 368 20.58 -1.29 14.06
N ALA A 369 20.40 -2.26 14.95
CA ALA A 369 21.50 -3.10 15.48
C ALA A 369 21.90 -4.24 14.55
N THR A 370 21.00 -4.69 13.69
CA THR A 370 21.16 -5.81 12.76
C THR A 370 20.69 -5.40 11.35
N PRO A 371 21.35 -4.40 10.72
CA PRO A 371 20.94 -3.93 9.40
C PRO A 371 21.31 -4.90 8.30
N ILE A 372 20.59 -4.84 7.19
CA ILE A 372 20.98 -5.52 5.95
C ILE A 372 21.89 -4.58 5.17
N ALA A 373 23.18 -4.89 5.07
CA ALA A 373 24.12 -4.12 4.26
C ALA A 373 23.77 -4.19 2.76
N ASN A 374 24.22 -3.18 1.99
CA ASN A 374 24.07 -3.23 0.54
C ASN A 374 24.77 -4.46 -0.03
N GLY A 375 24.10 -5.22 -0.89
CA GLY A 375 24.53 -6.50 -1.44
C GLY A 375 24.29 -7.70 -0.51
N ALA A 376 23.95 -7.50 0.76
CA ALA A 376 23.61 -8.59 1.68
C ALA A 376 22.15 -9.04 1.50
N SER A 377 21.87 -10.26 1.99
CA SER A 377 20.55 -10.89 1.85
C SER A 377 19.97 -11.32 3.18
N VAL A 378 18.66 -11.41 3.23
CA VAL A 378 17.89 -12.05 4.30
C VAL A 378 16.91 -13.05 3.71
N ASP A 379 16.79 -14.21 4.36
CA ASP A 379 15.84 -15.26 3.98
C ASP A 379 14.55 -15.08 4.80
N ILE A 380 13.43 -14.90 4.14
CA ILE A 380 12.13 -14.56 4.76
C ILE A 380 11.08 -15.61 4.42
N ARG A 381 10.22 -15.93 5.41
CA ARG A 381 9.03 -16.73 5.22
C ARG A 381 7.77 -15.89 5.40
N PHE A 382 6.84 -16.07 4.46
CA PHE A 382 5.47 -15.57 4.51
C PHE A 382 4.56 -16.75 4.80
N PHE A 383 3.82 -16.66 5.90
CA PHE A 383 2.98 -17.73 6.39
C PHE A 383 1.51 -17.30 6.30
N ALA A 384 0.67 -18.14 5.69
CA ALA A 384 -0.74 -17.85 5.57
C ALA A 384 -1.60 -19.08 5.89
N GLY A 385 -2.67 -18.86 6.63
CA GLY A 385 -3.75 -19.82 6.77
C GLY A 385 -4.62 -19.85 5.52
N ILE A 386 -5.30 -20.96 5.29
CA ILE A 386 -6.20 -21.17 4.16
C ILE A 386 -7.60 -21.45 4.68
N GLN A 387 -8.52 -20.51 4.45
CA GLN A 387 -9.94 -20.64 4.83
C GLN A 387 -10.82 -21.21 3.71
N GLN A 388 -10.36 -21.07 2.47
CA GLN A 388 -10.95 -21.71 1.28
C GLN A 388 -9.82 -22.12 0.35
N THR A 389 -9.92 -23.35 -0.21
CA THR A 389 -8.96 -23.86 -1.20
C THR A 389 -9.29 -23.34 -2.59
N GLY A 390 -8.25 -23.16 -3.42
CA GLY A 390 -8.40 -22.72 -4.80
C GLY A 390 -7.12 -22.15 -5.37
N SER A 391 -7.22 -21.55 -6.54
CA SER A 391 -6.14 -20.76 -7.12
C SER A 391 -5.92 -19.49 -6.31
N PHE A 392 -4.66 -19.02 -6.21
CA PHE A 392 -4.35 -17.83 -5.40
C PHE A 392 -3.33 -16.93 -6.08
N LYS A 393 -3.35 -15.66 -5.68
CA LYS A 393 -2.26 -14.70 -5.84
C LYS A 393 -1.92 -14.11 -4.46
N PHE A 394 -0.67 -13.67 -4.32
CA PHE A 394 -0.17 -13.02 -3.11
C PHE A 394 0.95 -12.08 -3.53
N ILE A 395 0.66 -10.78 -3.53
CA ILE A 395 1.56 -9.74 -4.02
C ILE A 395 1.91 -8.81 -2.87
N LEU A 396 3.19 -8.54 -2.73
CA LEU A 396 3.75 -7.74 -1.66
C LEU A 396 4.59 -6.60 -2.23
N ASN A 397 4.47 -5.41 -1.64
CA ASN A 397 5.49 -4.39 -1.74
C ASN A 397 6.57 -4.63 -0.69
N VAL A 398 7.82 -4.43 -1.08
CA VAL A 398 8.94 -4.37 -0.16
C VAL A 398 9.08 -2.92 0.30
N GLU A 399 8.94 -2.69 1.58
CA GLU A 399 9.10 -1.38 2.21
C GLU A 399 10.30 -1.39 3.14
N ALA A 400 11.17 -0.39 3.01
CA ALA A 400 12.41 -0.34 3.77
C ALA A 400 12.81 1.09 4.14
N LEU A 401 13.49 1.21 5.30
CA LEU A 401 14.24 2.40 5.70
C LEU A 401 15.73 2.10 5.67
N PRO A 402 16.54 3.04 5.18
CA PRO A 402 17.99 3.01 5.34
C PRO A 402 18.43 3.02 6.80
#